data_fa01e4c79fda5f132cb3baa586cfa28c
#
_entry.id   fa01e4c79fda5f132cb3baa586cfa28c
#
_cell.length_a   1.000
_cell.length_b   1.000
_cell.length_c   1.000
_cell.angle_alpha   90.00
_cell.angle_beta   90.00
_cell.angle_gamma   90.00
#
_symmetry.space_group_name_H-M   'P 1'
#
loop_
_entity.id
_entity.type
_entity.pdbx_description
1 polymer ?
#
loop_
_entity_poly.entity_id
_entity_poly.type
_entity_poly.pdbx_seq_one_letter_code
_entity_poly.pdbx_strand_id
1 'polypeptide(L)'
;MREKLVKFLSILLLVAVAGGVGGYATYYFMQDEINESNQIVNQTTNTTGVVKCNSDITIDETGIAPAVGEIYDATVTLQNYQNGRLTSSGSGFIYKKDEDAKYAYVLTNHHVVEGADKLLVTLSSDDQVEGTVLGSDRYMDLAVVRIDGELVTQVAKIGNSEESNVGDTVFTVGTPIGYEYRGTVTKGTLSGKNRMVTVSVDSTSDWVMNVLQVDAAINPGNSGGPLVNINGEVIGINSLKLVEDEIEGMGFAIPIEYAMKYVDELESGQEIERPLIGISMLNVTDSYRLYQYNIRIDSDIEEGVVVVGITSGSGADKAGLRVGDVITAVNGKSVSNAAYLRYQLYQYEVGDTIQLTYNRDGDVRTADVTLTKVED
;
A
#
# COMPACT_ATOMS: atom_id res chain seq x y z
N MET A 1 -76.12 -24.83 28.71
CA MET A 1 -74.91 -24.01 29.04
C MET A 1 -73.84 -24.88 29.68
N ARG A 2 -74.19 -25.72 30.65
CA ARG A 2 -73.20 -26.57 31.39
C ARG A 2 -72.47 -27.60 30.49
N GLU A 3 -73.09 -28.25 29.53
CA GLU A 3 -72.45 -29.22 28.63
C GLU A 3 -71.46 -28.58 27.66
N LYS A 4 -71.72 -27.36 27.13
CA LYS A 4 -70.80 -26.63 26.25
C LYS A 4 -69.55 -26.17 27.02
N LEU A 5 -69.69 -25.81 28.27
CA LEU A 5 -68.59 -25.42 29.13
C LEU A 5 -67.68 -26.60 29.48
N VAL A 6 -68.28 -27.80 29.74
CA VAL A 6 -67.49 -29.02 30.02
C VAL A 6 -66.71 -29.47 28.77
N LYS A 7 -67.33 -29.41 27.58
CA LYS A 7 -66.63 -29.73 26.33
C LYS A 7 -65.48 -28.77 26.03
N PHE A 8 -65.71 -27.45 26.29
CA PHE A 8 -64.66 -26.45 26.09
C PHE A 8 -63.49 -26.66 27.07
N LEU A 9 -63.75 -26.93 28.32
CA LEU A 9 -62.74 -27.23 29.35
C LEU A 9 -61.97 -28.54 29.04
N SER A 10 -62.66 -29.57 28.52
CA SER A 10 -62.02 -30.81 28.09
C SER A 10 -61.08 -30.63 26.90
N ILE A 11 -61.43 -29.81 25.92
CA ILE A 11 -60.57 -29.46 24.76
C ILE A 11 -59.37 -28.67 25.24
N LEU A 12 -59.56 -27.71 26.15
CA LEU A 12 -58.45 -26.89 26.70
C LEU A 12 -57.46 -27.74 27.47
N LEU A 13 -57.94 -28.72 28.23
CA LEU A 13 -57.10 -29.67 28.97
C LEU A 13 -56.34 -30.57 28.03
N LEU A 14 -56.97 -31.07 26.96
CA LEU A 14 -56.32 -31.89 25.93
C LEU A 14 -55.19 -31.12 25.19
N VAL A 15 -55.40 -29.85 24.86
CA VAL A 15 -54.39 -28.98 24.23
C VAL A 15 -53.23 -28.73 25.20
N ALA A 16 -53.51 -28.50 26.47
CA ALA A 16 -52.48 -28.28 27.50
C ALA A 16 -51.62 -29.54 27.72
N VAL A 17 -52.27 -30.73 27.77
CA VAL A 17 -51.56 -32.01 27.87
C VAL A 17 -50.74 -32.34 26.64
N ALA A 18 -51.31 -32.13 25.43
CA ALA A 18 -50.58 -32.36 24.19
C ALA A 18 -49.39 -31.37 24.05
N GLY A 19 -49.55 -30.09 24.42
CA GLY A 19 -48.48 -29.13 24.44
C GLY A 19 -47.36 -29.46 25.46
N GLY A 20 -47.77 -29.92 26.66
CA GLY A 20 -46.84 -30.36 27.69
C GLY A 20 -46.04 -31.59 27.31
N VAL A 21 -46.69 -32.60 26.72
CA VAL A 21 -46.02 -33.83 26.24
C VAL A 21 -45.13 -33.54 25.04
N GLY A 22 -45.59 -32.69 24.10
CA GLY A 22 -44.78 -32.29 22.96
C GLY A 22 -43.56 -31.47 23.39
N GLY A 23 -43.73 -30.52 24.31
CA GLY A 23 -42.63 -29.72 24.87
C GLY A 23 -41.63 -30.58 25.66
N TYR A 24 -42.09 -31.54 26.45
CA TYR A 24 -41.24 -32.46 27.17
C TYR A 24 -40.46 -33.40 26.26
N ALA A 25 -41.10 -33.94 25.21
CA ALA A 25 -40.44 -34.79 24.22
C ALA A 25 -39.35 -33.98 23.45
N THR A 26 -39.66 -32.75 23.02
CA THR A 26 -38.67 -31.88 22.34
C THR A 26 -37.51 -31.55 23.26
N TYR A 27 -37.76 -31.23 24.52
CA TYR A 27 -36.72 -30.97 25.51
C TYR A 27 -35.81 -32.19 25.73
N TYR A 28 -36.41 -33.41 25.76
CA TYR A 28 -35.66 -34.65 25.98
C TYR A 28 -34.80 -35.00 24.76
N PHE A 29 -35.32 -34.85 23.56
CA PHE A 29 -34.54 -35.04 22.32
C PHE A 29 -33.40 -34.01 22.20
N MET A 30 -33.61 -32.74 22.54
CA MET A 30 -32.56 -31.74 22.55
C MET A 30 -31.48 -32.04 23.61
N GLN A 31 -31.83 -32.59 24.75
CA GLN A 31 -30.85 -33.01 25.75
C GLN A 31 -29.99 -34.20 25.29
N ASP A 32 -30.56 -35.14 24.56
CA ASP A 32 -29.81 -36.27 23.99
C ASP A 32 -28.82 -35.77 22.93
N GLU A 33 -29.21 -34.86 22.02
CA GLU A 33 -28.30 -34.24 21.04
C GLU A 33 -27.19 -33.45 21.71
N ILE A 34 -27.49 -32.68 22.77
CA ILE A 34 -26.49 -31.93 23.53
C ILE A 34 -25.52 -32.88 24.25
N ASN A 35 -26.00 -33.98 24.80
CA ASN A 35 -25.17 -34.97 25.47
C ASN A 35 -24.32 -35.77 24.48
N GLU A 36 -24.82 -36.11 23.30
CA GLU A 36 -24.01 -36.71 22.22
C GLU A 36 -22.93 -35.75 21.72
N SER A 37 -23.27 -34.49 21.54
CA SER A 37 -22.28 -33.43 21.15
C SER A 37 -21.19 -33.30 22.20
N ASN A 38 -21.54 -33.29 23.47
CA ASN A 38 -20.57 -33.20 24.57
C ASN A 38 -19.74 -34.49 24.72
N GLN A 39 -20.28 -35.68 24.39
CA GLN A 39 -19.50 -36.91 24.38
C GLN A 39 -18.51 -36.94 23.21
N ILE A 40 -18.89 -36.44 22.03
CA ILE A 40 -18.00 -36.32 20.88
C ILE A 40 -16.84 -35.37 21.21
N VAL A 41 -17.11 -34.22 21.83
CA VAL A 41 -16.06 -33.27 22.27
C VAL A 41 -15.11 -33.94 23.29
N ASN A 42 -15.63 -34.67 24.27
CA ASN A 42 -14.80 -35.34 25.28
C ASN A 42 -14.05 -36.58 24.74
N GLN A 43 -14.55 -37.24 23.69
CA GLN A 43 -13.81 -38.33 23.03
C GLN A 43 -12.69 -37.80 22.12
N THR A 44 -12.86 -36.60 21.52
CA THR A 44 -11.84 -36.01 20.68
C THR A 44 -10.63 -35.53 21.50
N THR A 45 -10.81 -35.25 22.79
CA THR A 45 -9.72 -34.88 23.70
C THR A 45 -8.92 -36.10 24.23
N ASN A 46 -9.39 -37.33 24.05
CA ASN A 46 -8.73 -38.57 24.54
C ASN A 46 -8.11 -39.46 23.46
N THR A 47 -8.26 -39.10 22.18
CA THR A 47 -7.53 -39.81 21.11
C THR A 47 -6.23 -39.02 20.84
N THR A 48 -5.14 -39.47 21.43
CA THR A 48 -3.76 -39.11 21.10
C THR A 48 -3.42 -39.56 19.67
N GLY A 49 -4.02 -38.88 18.72
CA GLY A 49 -3.54 -38.79 17.35
C GLY A 49 -2.83 -37.44 17.21
N VAL A 50 -1.60 -37.35 17.73
CA VAL A 50 -0.75 -36.19 17.48
C VAL A 50 -0.43 -36.19 16.01
N VAL A 51 -1.20 -35.44 15.22
CA VAL A 51 -0.67 -34.84 14.00
C VAL A 51 0.41 -33.87 14.49
N LYS A 52 1.65 -34.30 14.50
CA LYS A 52 2.78 -33.37 14.63
C LYS A 52 2.77 -32.49 13.39
N CYS A 53 2.03 -31.39 13.44
CA CYS A 53 2.44 -30.18 12.73
C CYS A 53 3.73 -29.72 13.41
N ASN A 54 4.87 -29.95 12.76
CA ASN A 54 6.16 -29.44 13.17
C ASN A 54 6.21 -27.93 12.83
N SER A 55 5.36 -27.16 13.45
CA SER A 55 5.53 -25.73 13.67
C SER A 55 4.96 -25.47 15.05
N ASP A 56 5.83 -25.07 15.95
CA ASP A 56 5.40 -24.47 17.21
C ASP A 56 4.61 -23.20 16.83
N ILE A 57 3.29 -23.35 16.73
CA ILE A 57 2.41 -22.19 16.66
C ILE A 57 2.41 -21.62 18.08
N THR A 58 3.32 -20.70 18.31
CA THR A 58 3.26 -19.84 19.50
C THR A 58 2.10 -18.87 19.24
N ILE A 59 0.95 -19.13 19.80
CA ILE A 59 -0.13 -18.15 19.86
C ILE A 59 0.36 -17.15 20.91
N ASP A 60 0.90 -16.01 20.44
CA ASP A 60 1.21 -14.90 21.33
C ASP A 60 -0.12 -14.25 21.74
N GLU A 61 -0.56 -14.54 22.98
CA GLU A 61 -1.79 -14.01 23.55
C GLU A 61 -1.71 -12.49 23.78
N THR A 62 -0.53 -11.88 23.67
CA THR A 62 -0.32 -10.44 23.93
C THR A 62 -0.79 -9.54 22.79
N GLY A 63 -1.10 -10.11 21.61
CA GLY A 63 -1.53 -9.34 20.43
C GLY A 63 -0.45 -8.39 19.93
N ILE A 64 -0.86 -7.24 19.33
CA ILE A 64 0.08 -6.25 18.79
C ILE A 64 0.46 -5.15 19.80
N ALA A 65 -0.08 -5.15 21.01
CA ALA A 65 0.12 -4.05 21.97
C ALA A 65 1.61 -3.76 22.30
N PRO A 66 2.48 -4.77 22.49
CA PRO A 66 3.91 -4.52 22.66
C PRO A 66 4.54 -3.85 21.45
N ALA A 67 4.23 -4.34 20.23
CA ALA A 67 4.75 -3.79 18.99
C ALA A 67 4.26 -2.35 18.74
N VAL A 68 3.02 -2.03 19.13
CA VAL A 68 2.51 -0.65 19.09
C VAL A 68 3.34 0.26 20.00
N GLY A 69 3.73 -0.20 21.21
CA GLY A 69 4.60 0.57 22.10
C GLY A 69 5.97 0.89 21.49
N GLU A 70 6.50 0.02 20.63
CA GLU A 70 7.78 0.21 19.94
C GLU A 70 7.75 1.27 18.83
N ILE A 71 6.57 1.64 18.32
CA ILE A 71 6.44 2.58 17.19
C ILE A 71 5.65 3.85 17.52
N TYR A 72 4.84 3.81 18.58
CA TYR A 72 3.88 4.87 18.88
C TYR A 72 4.55 6.24 19.04
N ASP A 73 5.63 6.32 19.83
CA ASP A 73 6.35 7.58 20.07
C ASP A 73 7.25 8.03 18.91
N ALA A 74 7.50 7.15 17.96
CA ALA A 74 8.17 7.51 16.71
C ALA A 74 7.19 7.96 15.62
N THR A 75 5.87 7.78 15.81
CA THR A 75 4.84 8.21 14.84
C THR A 75 4.44 9.65 15.10
N VAL A 76 4.35 10.45 14.04
CA VAL A 76 4.02 11.88 14.12
C VAL A 76 2.84 12.22 13.22
N THR A 77 2.16 13.33 13.56
CA THR A 77 1.13 13.94 12.72
C THR A 77 1.71 15.13 11.97
N LEU A 78 1.50 15.22 10.67
CA LEU A 78 1.91 16.35 9.85
C LEU A 78 0.68 17.16 9.44
N GLN A 79 0.79 18.48 9.53
CA GLN A 79 -0.22 19.44 9.11
C GLN A 79 0.41 20.44 8.13
N ASN A 80 -0.07 20.42 6.89
CA ASN A 80 0.40 21.26 5.79
C ASN A 80 -0.47 22.52 5.70
N TYR A 81 0.17 23.68 5.82
CA TYR A 81 -0.47 24.98 5.68
C TYR A 81 0.01 25.67 4.40
N GLN A 82 -0.95 26.21 3.65
CA GLN A 82 -0.69 27.04 2.47
C GLN A 82 -1.48 28.35 2.61
N ASN A 83 -0.81 29.48 2.47
CA ASN A 83 -1.41 30.81 2.67
C ASN A 83 -2.15 30.93 4.01
N GLY A 84 -1.57 30.33 5.07
CA GLY A 84 -2.11 30.33 6.42
C GLY A 84 -3.35 29.44 6.65
N ARG A 85 -3.72 28.60 5.68
CA ARG A 85 -4.83 27.65 5.79
C ARG A 85 -4.31 26.23 5.79
N LEU A 86 -4.90 25.37 6.66
CA LEU A 86 -4.66 23.94 6.62
C LEU A 86 -5.21 23.38 5.31
N THR A 87 -4.35 22.78 4.50
CA THR A 87 -4.67 22.21 3.18
C THR A 87 -4.68 20.70 3.18
N SER A 88 -3.76 20.09 3.91
CA SER A 88 -3.72 18.64 4.09
C SER A 88 -3.16 18.26 5.46
N SER A 89 -3.49 17.06 5.90
CA SER A 89 -2.90 16.43 7.07
C SER A 89 -2.63 14.96 6.79
N GLY A 90 -1.61 14.43 7.44
CA GLY A 90 -1.20 13.04 7.32
C GLY A 90 -0.37 12.60 8.50
N SER A 91 0.23 11.45 8.36
CA SER A 91 1.13 10.86 9.35
C SER A 91 2.55 10.76 8.79
N GLY A 92 3.49 10.52 9.67
CA GLY A 92 4.87 10.19 9.34
C GLY A 92 5.48 9.41 10.49
N PHE A 93 6.72 9.01 10.32
CA PHE A 93 7.47 8.41 11.41
C PHE A 93 8.92 8.87 11.39
N ILE A 94 9.50 9.00 12.57
CA ILE A 94 10.88 9.40 12.77
C ILE A 94 11.75 8.18 12.51
N TYR A 95 12.53 8.22 11.42
CA TYR A 95 13.39 7.09 11.02
C TYR A 95 14.86 7.30 11.40
N LYS A 96 15.23 8.53 11.78
CA LYS A 96 16.60 8.90 12.12
C LYS A 96 16.62 10.09 13.07
N LYS A 97 17.61 10.12 13.96
CA LYS A 97 17.93 11.24 14.84
C LYS A 97 19.44 11.41 14.88
N ASP A 98 19.91 12.66 14.82
CA ASP A 98 21.34 12.96 14.93
C ASP A 98 21.89 12.58 16.32
N GLU A 99 23.18 12.23 16.39
CA GLU A 99 23.84 11.84 17.65
C GLU A 99 23.83 12.97 18.69
N ASP A 100 23.90 14.24 18.25
CA ASP A 100 23.83 15.43 19.11
C ASP A 100 22.38 15.82 19.44
N ALA A 101 21.42 15.07 19.00
CA ALA A 101 19.96 15.28 19.15
C ALA A 101 19.44 16.61 18.58
N LYS A 102 20.25 17.33 17.78
CA LYS A 102 19.87 18.62 17.21
C LYS A 102 18.75 18.48 16.20
N TYR A 103 18.81 17.48 15.34
CA TYR A 103 17.79 17.23 14.34
C TYR A 103 17.29 15.79 14.39
N ALA A 104 16.05 15.63 13.97
CA ALA A 104 15.46 14.32 13.65
C ALA A 104 14.78 14.40 12.28
N TYR A 105 14.62 13.24 11.65
CA TYR A 105 14.17 13.12 10.28
C TYR A 105 12.93 12.24 10.23
N VAL A 106 11.90 12.76 9.60
CA VAL A 106 10.59 12.11 9.43
C VAL A 106 10.43 11.68 7.99
N LEU A 107 10.04 10.44 7.78
CA LEU A 107 9.63 9.92 6.49
C LEU A 107 8.09 9.99 6.39
N THR A 108 7.59 10.47 5.25
CA THR A 108 6.16 10.64 4.97
C THR A 108 5.90 10.60 3.47
N ASN A 109 4.64 10.81 3.04
CA ASN A 109 4.31 10.93 1.63
C ASN A 109 4.53 12.35 1.08
N HIS A 110 4.86 12.44 -0.21
CA HIS A 110 4.95 13.69 -0.94
C HIS A 110 3.64 14.48 -0.89
N HIS A 111 2.49 13.85 -1.18
CA HIS A 111 1.19 14.53 -1.21
C HIS A 111 0.77 15.12 0.14
N VAL A 112 1.36 14.66 1.26
CA VAL A 112 1.12 15.23 2.60
C VAL A 112 1.80 16.58 2.75
N VAL A 113 2.98 16.77 2.14
CA VAL A 113 3.83 17.98 2.30
C VAL A 113 3.83 18.89 1.08
N GLU A 114 3.19 18.49 -0.03
CA GLU A 114 3.20 19.19 -1.30
C GLU A 114 2.73 20.64 -1.15
N GLY A 115 3.54 21.59 -1.63
CA GLY A 115 3.23 23.02 -1.65
C GLY A 115 3.12 23.69 -0.27
N ALA A 116 3.64 23.08 0.80
CA ALA A 116 3.59 23.65 2.15
C ALA A 116 4.40 24.94 2.27
N ASP A 117 3.74 26.04 2.66
CA ASP A 117 4.43 27.26 3.12
C ASP A 117 4.90 27.09 4.57
N LYS A 118 4.15 26.31 5.34
CA LYS A 118 4.46 25.96 6.73
C LYS A 118 4.02 24.55 7.00
N LEU A 119 4.89 23.76 7.61
CA LEU A 119 4.60 22.40 8.04
C LEU A 119 4.71 22.31 9.56
N LEU A 120 3.64 21.91 10.24
CA LEU A 120 3.66 21.60 11.67
C LEU A 120 3.70 20.09 11.85
N VAL A 121 4.59 19.64 12.71
CA VAL A 121 4.76 18.26 13.09
C VAL A 121 4.41 18.11 14.56
N THR A 122 3.42 17.30 14.87
CA THR A 122 2.99 17.03 16.25
C THR A 122 3.51 15.68 16.69
N LEU A 123 4.26 15.65 17.76
CA LEU A 123 4.83 14.47 18.40
C LEU A 123 3.77 13.73 19.24
N SER A 124 4.08 12.51 19.69
CA SER A 124 3.21 11.75 20.60
C SER A 124 2.93 12.46 21.94
N SER A 125 3.89 13.27 22.40
CA SER A 125 3.80 14.10 23.61
C SER A 125 2.85 15.30 23.52
N ASP A 126 2.21 15.55 22.36
CA ASP A 126 1.44 16.76 22.03
C ASP A 126 2.29 18.00 21.71
N ASP A 127 3.59 17.91 21.79
CA ASP A 127 4.47 19.00 21.40
C ASP A 127 4.42 19.22 19.89
N GLN A 128 4.38 20.48 19.47
CA GLN A 128 4.40 20.88 18.07
C GLN A 128 5.72 21.52 17.72
N VAL A 129 6.35 21.01 16.68
CA VAL A 129 7.59 21.54 16.10
C VAL A 129 7.37 21.92 14.65
N GLU A 130 8.13 22.87 14.14
CA GLU A 130 8.10 23.21 12.72
C GLU A 130 8.96 22.24 11.92
N GLY A 131 8.37 21.71 10.84
CA GLY A 131 9.05 20.81 9.91
C GLY A 131 9.63 21.56 8.71
N THR A 132 10.82 21.17 8.28
CA THR A 132 11.43 21.62 7.03
C THR A 132 11.47 20.47 6.05
N VAL A 133 10.78 20.57 4.92
CA VAL A 133 10.89 19.59 3.84
C VAL A 133 12.29 19.69 3.25
N LEU A 134 13.08 18.64 3.32
CA LEU A 134 14.42 18.57 2.76
C LEU A 134 14.38 18.18 1.28
N GLY A 135 13.61 17.18 0.96
CA GLY A 135 13.36 16.71 -0.40
C GLY A 135 12.08 15.90 -0.47
N SER A 136 11.51 15.85 -1.64
CA SER A 136 10.34 15.03 -1.90
C SER A 136 10.27 14.58 -3.35
N ASP A 137 9.63 13.44 -3.58
CA ASP A 137 9.44 12.89 -4.90
C ASP A 137 7.98 12.50 -5.14
N ARG A 138 7.37 13.14 -6.13
CA ARG A 138 5.96 12.95 -6.45
C ARG A 138 5.64 11.62 -7.11
N TYR A 139 6.62 10.99 -7.77
CA TYR A 139 6.43 9.72 -8.47
C TYR A 139 6.47 8.55 -7.51
N MET A 140 7.34 8.62 -6.51
CA MET A 140 7.41 7.63 -5.44
C MET A 140 6.45 7.93 -4.28
N ASP A 141 5.84 9.14 -4.29
CA ASP A 141 5.01 9.65 -3.22
C ASP A 141 5.74 9.65 -1.86
N LEU A 142 7.01 10.06 -1.85
CA LEU A 142 7.88 10.08 -0.67
C LEU A 142 8.39 11.49 -0.37
N ALA A 143 8.58 11.78 0.91
CA ALA A 143 9.19 13.03 1.39
C ALA A 143 9.96 12.82 2.68
N VAL A 144 11.06 13.57 2.83
CA VAL A 144 11.84 13.66 4.06
C VAL A 144 11.65 15.05 4.65
N VAL A 145 11.28 15.07 5.93
CA VAL A 145 11.07 16.28 6.72
C VAL A 145 12.03 16.30 7.89
N ARG A 146 12.79 17.38 8.05
CA ARG A 146 13.64 17.61 9.21
C ARG A 146 12.88 18.39 10.26
N ILE A 147 13.02 17.98 11.52
CA ILE A 147 12.46 18.64 12.72
C ILE A 147 13.55 18.87 13.76
N ASP A 148 13.25 19.70 14.77
CA ASP A 148 14.05 19.77 15.98
C ASP A 148 14.03 18.42 16.69
N GLY A 149 15.20 17.90 17.04
CA GLY A 149 15.36 16.59 17.63
C GLY A 149 15.30 16.56 19.15
N GLU A 150 15.30 17.71 19.84
CA GLU A 150 15.41 17.76 21.31
C GLU A 150 14.23 17.04 22.00
N LEU A 151 13.02 17.16 21.46
CA LEU A 151 11.80 16.54 22.01
C LEU A 151 11.54 15.13 21.49
N VAL A 152 12.36 14.63 20.59
CA VAL A 152 12.20 13.28 20.02
C VAL A 152 12.75 12.25 21.00
N THR A 153 11.89 11.35 21.47
CA THR A 153 12.22 10.31 22.44
C THR A 153 12.49 8.95 21.80
N GLN A 154 11.91 8.70 20.62
CA GLN A 154 11.98 7.40 19.94
C GLN A 154 12.19 7.55 18.44
N VAL A 155 12.94 6.61 17.88
CA VAL A 155 13.16 6.44 16.44
C VAL A 155 12.58 5.10 16.03
N ALA A 156 11.88 5.06 14.91
CA ALA A 156 11.28 3.85 14.37
C ALA A 156 12.35 2.82 13.99
N LYS A 157 12.09 1.58 14.28
CA LYS A 157 12.90 0.47 13.83
C LYS A 157 12.52 0.12 12.39
N ILE A 158 13.47 0.21 11.48
CA ILE A 158 13.25 -0.13 10.08
C ILE A 158 13.39 -1.65 9.91
N GLY A 159 12.37 -2.27 9.35
CA GLY A 159 12.31 -3.70 9.03
C GLY A 159 12.64 -3.98 7.58
N ASN A 160 12.14 -5.12 7.11
CA ASN A 160 12.32 -5.59 5.73
C ASN A 160 11.01 -6.22 5.23
N SER A 161 10.37 -5.60 4.23
CA SER A 161 9.10 -6.11 3.69
C SER A 161 9.30 -7.40 2.89
N GLU A 162 10.50 -7.64 2.36
CA GLU A 162 10.80 -8.86 1.61
C GLU A 162 10.77 -10.10 2.50
N GLU A 163 11.09 -9.96 3.79
CA GLU A 163 11.06 -11.05 4.77
C GLU A 163 9.63 -11.35 5.28
N SER A 164 8.68 -10.43 5.09
CA SER A 164 7.30 -10.62 5.46
C SER A 164 6.58 -11.56 4.49
N ASN A 165 5.60 -12.31 4.99
CA ASN A 165 4.81 -13.25 4.21
C ASN A 165 3.36 -12.78 4.08
N VAL A 166 2.71 -13.13 2.96
CA VAL A 166 1.25 -12.97 2.83
C VAL A 166 0.57 -13.81 3.91
N GLY A 167 -0.31 -13.17 4.67
CA GLY A 167 -0.96 -13.74 5.85
C GLY A 167 -0.38 -13.24 7.19
N ASP A 168 0.79 -12.59 7.19
CA ASP A 168 1.35 -12.01 8.41
C ASP A 168 0.47 -10.87 8.94
N THR A 169 0.38 -10.79 10.27
CA THR A 169 -0.30 -9.68 10.93
C THR A 169 0.50 -8.40 10.75
N VAL A 170 -0.18 -7.33 10.33
CA VAL A 170 0.37 -5.98 10.22
C VAL A 170 -0.56 -4.98 10.89
N PHE A 171 -0.03 -3.84 11.26
CA PHE A 171 -0.82 -2.73 11.79
C PHE A 171 -0.22 -1.40 11.35
N THR A 172 -1.01 -0.34 11.48
CA THR A 172 -0.55 1.04 11.26
C THR A 172 -0.91 1.90 12.46
N VAL A 173 -0.12 2.93 12.69
CA VAL A 173 -0.38 4.01 13.64
C VAL A 173 -0.48 5.30 12.86
N GLY A 174 -1.51 6.10 13.10
CA GLY A 174 -1.71 7.33 12.35
C GLY A 174 -2.74 8.27 12.98
N THR A 175 -3.13 9.30 12.22
CA THR A 175 -4.07 10.34 12.66
C THR A 175 -5.23 10.46 11.66
N PRO A 176 -6.13 9.45 11.59
CA PRO A 176 -7.24 9.48 10.65
C PRO A 176 -8.22 10.59 11.00
N ILE A 177 -8.82 11.21 9.96
CA ILE A 177 -9.95 12.15 10.04
C ILE A 177 -9.59 13.49 10.70
N GLY A 178 -8.74 13.54 11.71
CA GLY A 178 -8.38 14.77 12.42
C GLY A 178 -7.54 14.52 13.66
N TYR A 179 -7.05 15.62 14.22
CA TYR A 179 -6.12 15.62 15.37
C TYR A 179 -6.65 14.86 16.59
N GLU A 180 -7.98 14.86 16.80
CA GLU A 180 -8.66 14.17 17.91
C GLU A 180 -8.46 12.65 17.87
N TYR A 181 -8.14 12.11 16.70
CA TYR A 181 -7.94 10.67 16.49
C TYR A 181 -6.47 10.30 16.34
N ARG A 182 -5.55 11.16 16.75
CA ARG A 182 -4.12 10.89 16.71
C ARG A 182 -3.76 9.62 17.49
N GLY A 183 -2.82 8.86 16.95
CA GLY A 183 -2.39 7.61 17.52
C GLY A 183 -3.40 6.47 17.34
N THR A 184 -4.35 6.62 16.41
CA THR A 184 -5.26 5.53 16.05
C THR A 184 -4.48 4.37 15.47
N VAL A 185 -4.73 3.18 15.99
CA VAL A 185 -4.15 1.93 15.51
C VAL A 185 -5.19 1.16 14.72
N THR A 186 -4.87 0.78 13.48
CA THR A 186 -5.65 -0.20 12.72
C THR A 186 -4.82 -1.44 12.47
N LYS A 187 -5.43 -2.61 12.57
CA LYS A 187 -4.77 -3.92 12.44
C LYS A 187 -5.39 -4.68 11.29
N GLY A 188 -4.57 -5.43 10.57
CA GLY A 188 -4.98 -6.30 9.50
C GLY A 188 -3.92 -7.33 9.17
N THR A 189 -3.94 -7.74 7.92
CA THR A 189 -3.10 -8.80 7.35
C THR A 189 -2.38 -8.27 6.12
N LEU A 190 -1.14 -8.67 5.90
CA LEU A 190 -0.46 -8.48 4.62
C LEU A 190 -1.16 -9.36 3.58
N SER A 191 -2.04 -8.76 2.78
CA SER A 191 -2.91 -9.46 1.82
C SER A 191 -2.20 -9.76 0.50
N GLY A 192 -1.13 -9.03 0.19
CA GLY A 192 -0.36 -9.24 -1.03
C GLY A 192 0.96 -8.48 -1.05
N LYS A 193 1.90 -9.02 -1.84
CA LYS A 193 3.20 -8.40 -2.13
C LYS A 193 3.35 -8.25 -3.63
N ASN A 194 4.23 -7.36 -4.05
CA ASN A 194 4.54 -7.13 -5.47
C ASN A 194 3.28 -6.82 -6.31
N ARG A 195 2.36 -6.03 -5.74
CA ARG A 195 1.19 -5.56 -6.47
C ARG A 195 1.57 -4.36 -7.32
N MET A 196 1.33 -4.47 -8.63
CA MET A 196 1.57 -3.38 -9.56
C MET A 196 0.29 -2.52 -9.62
N VAL A 197 0.39 -1.29 -9.11
CA VAL A 197 -0.72 -0.34 -9.09
C VAL A 197 -0.36 0.84 -9.97
N THR A 198 -1.27 1.20 -10.89
CA THR A 198 -1.12 2.42 -11.69
C THR A 198 -1.72 3.59 -10.92
N VAL A 199 -0.96 4.65 -10.77
CA VAL A 199 -1.41 5.90 -10.12
C VAL A 199 -1.26 7.06 -11.09
N SER A 200 -2.25 7.95 -11.11
CA SER A 200 -2.15 9.20 -11.85
C SER A 200 -1.34 10.21 -11.03
N VAL A 201 -0.22 10.64 -11.59
CA VAL A 201 0.64 11.66 -10.96
C VAL A 201 0.16 13.06 -11.32
N ASP A 202 -0.30 13.24 -12.55
CA ASP A 202 -0.93 14.45 -13.04
C ASP A 202 -1.93 14.10 -14.17
N SER A 203 -2.59 15.11 -14.75
CA SER A 203 -3.60 14.89 -15.82
C SER A 203 -3.04 14.24 -17.11
N THR A 204 -1.73 14.03 -17.20
CA THR A 204 -1.05 13.56 -18.41
C THR A 204 -0.12 12.37 -18.18
N SER A 205 0.15 12.03 -16.94
CA SER A 205 1.18 11.07 -16.57
C SER A 205 0.67 10.03 -15.59
N ASP A 206 0.61 8.79 -16.04
CA ASP A 206 0.41 7.64 -15.16
C ASP A 206 1.76 7.05 -14.75
N TRP A 207 1.78 6.49 -13.55
CA TRP A 207 2.93 5.86 -12.94
C TRP A 207 2.57 4.47 -12.42
N VAL A 208 3.48 3.51 -12.50
CA VAL A 208 3.29 2.20 -11.90
C VAL A 208 4.19 2.06 -10.68
N MET A 209 3.59 1.69 -9.56
CA MET A 209 4.30 1.39 -8.32
C MET A 209 4.14 -0.08 -7.94
N ASN A 210 5.21 -0.67 -7.42
CA ASN A 210 5.16 -1.97 -6.77
C ASN A 210 4.87 -1.73 -5.29
N VAL A 211 3.77 -2.31 -4.78
CA VAL A 211 3.26 -2.01 -3.44
C VAL A 211 2.91 -3.27 -2.64
N LEU A 212 2.84 -3.10 -1.33
CA LEU A 212 2.24 -4.04 -0.39
C LEU A 212 0.73 -3.78 -0.34
N GLN A 213 -0.07 -4.85 -0.33
CA GLN A 213 -1.51 -4.81 -0.14
C GLN A 213 -1.86 -5.29 1.26
N VAL A 214 -2.75 -4.57 1.96
CA VAL A 214 -3.21 -4.90 3.31
C VAL A 214 -4.72 -4.76 3.42
N ASP A 215 -5.33 -5.44 4.38
CA ASP A 215 -6.73 -5.27 4.78
C ASP A 215 -6.90 -4.42 6.05
N ALA A 216 -5.81 -3.97 6.66
CA ALA A 216 -5.85 -2.94 7.68
C ALA A 216 -6.51 -1.67 7.11
N ALA A 217 -7.40 -1.05 7.87
CA ALA A 217 -8.09 0.15 7.41
C ALA A 217 -7.11 1.31 7.21
N ILE A 218 -6.88 1.70 5.96
CA ILE A 218 -6.12 2.90 5.57
C ILE A 218 -7.12 3.97 5.19
N ASN A 219 -7.14 5.05 5.96
CA ASN A 219 -8.08 6.17 5.82
C ASN A 219 -7.31 7.50 5.67
N PRO A 220 -7.97 8.58 5.17
CA PRO A 220 -7.39 9.92 5.17
C PRO A 220 -6.80 10.27 6.54
N GLY A 221 -5.50 10.59 6.57
CA GLY A 221 -4.71 10.84 7.79
C GLY A 221 -3.74 9.73 8.17
N ASN A 222 -3.91 8.48 7.70
CA ASN A 222 -2.90 7.43 7.86
C ASN A 222 -1.80 7.51 6.79
N SER A 223 -2.04 8.23 5.67
CA SER A 223 -1.04 8.43 4.62
C SER A 223 0.25 8.99 5.19
N GLY A 224 1.38 8.44 4.76
CA GLY A 224 2.72 8.74 5.25
C GLY A 224 3.09 8.05 6.55
N GLY A 225 2.13 7.48 7.26
CA GLY A 225 2.35 6.71 8.49
C GLY A 225 2.95 5.33 8.23
N PRO A 226 3.51 4.70 9.28
CA PRO A 226 4.17 3.41 9.16
C PRO A 226 3.18 2.26 9.00
N LEU A 227 3.49 1.31 8.11
CA LEU A 227 2.97 -0.05 8.14
C LEU A 227 3.97 -0.90 8.92
N VAL A 228 3.53 -1.60 9.95
CA VAL A 228 4.38 -2.20 10.99
C VAL A 228 4.07 -3.69 11.13
N ASN A 229 5.10 -4.50 11.32
CA ASN A 229 4.97 -5.92 11.63
C ASN A 229 4.80 -6.16 13.14
N ILE A 230 4.60 -7.42 13.54
CA ILE A 230 4.40 -7.80 14.95
C ILE A 230 5.63 -7.57 15.85
N ASN A 231 6.80 -7.30 15.28
CA ASN A 231 8.04 -6.99 16.01
C ASN A 231 8.20 -5.48 16.26
N GLY A 232 7.24 -4.64 15.85
CA GLY A 232 7.35 -3.17 15.93
C GLY A 232 8.25 -2.56 14.85
N GLU A 233 8.55 -3.30 13.78
CA GLU A 233 9.41 -2.86 12.69
C GLU A 233 8.58 -2.31 11.53
N VAL A 234 8.99 -1.17 10.99
CA VAL A 234 8.33 -0.55 9.83
C VAL A 234 8.72 -1.31 8.57
N ILE A 235 7.73 -1.87 7.89
CA ILE A 235 7.89 -2.62 6.63
C ILE A 235 7.34 -1.87 5.41
N GLY A 236 6.64 -0.75 5.63
CA GLY A 236 6.09 0.06 4.53
C GLY A 236 5.57 1.41 4.99
N ILE A 237 5.19 2.24 4.03
CA ILE A 237 4.62 3.57 4.22
C ILE A 237 3.23 3.58 3.60
N ASN A 238 2.21 3.80 4.41
CA ASN A 238 0.82 3.83 3.93
C ASN A 238 0.60 4.96 2.94
N SER A 239 -0.12 4.72 1.85
CA SER A 239 -0.51 5.77 0.91
C SER A 239 -1.91 5.54 0.35
N LEU A 240 -2.80 6.51 0.55
CA LEU A 240 -4.15 6.54 -0.03
C LEU A 240 -4.15 6.92 -1.51
N LYS A 241 -3.12 7.62 -1.99
CA LYS A 241 -3.00 7.97 -3.41
C LYS A 241 -2.97 6.75 -4.34
N LEU A 242 -2.67 5.58 -3.78
CA LEU A 242 -2.56 4.30 -4.49
C LEU A 242 -3.92 3.62 -4.72
N VAL A 243 -5.01 4.20 -4.24
CA VAL A 243 -6.38 3.66 -4.39
C VAL A 243 -7.14 4.55 -5.36
N GLU A 244 -7.47 4.07 -6.56
CA GLU A 244 -8.29 4.82 -7.53
C GLU A 244 -9.77 4.87 -7.12
N ASP A 245 -10.27 3.79 -6.50
CA ASP A 245 -11.62 3.69 -5.93
C ASP A 245 -11.50 3.19 -4.49
N GLU A 246 -12.27 3.76 -3.56
CA GLU A 246 -12.34 3.31 -2.18
C GLU A 246 -13.00 1.92 -2.11
N ILE A 247 -12.17 0.88 -2.26
CA ILE A 247 -12.59 -0.50 -2.08
C ILE A 247 -12.36 -0.86 -0.60
N GLU A 248 -13.44 -1.06 0.12
CA GLU A 248 -13.39 -1.46 1.53
C GLU A 248 -12.55 -2.74 1.71
N GLY A 249 -11.62 -2.70 2.68
CA GLY A 249 -10.73 -3.83 2.96
C GLY A 249 -9.53 -3.97 1.99
N MET A 250 -9.22 -2.92 1.21
CA MET A 250 -8.05 -2.91 0.34
C MET A 250 -7.25 -1.62 0.56
N GLY A 251 -6.15 -1.73 1.29
CA GLY A 251 -5.18 -0.67 1.51
C GLY A 251 -3.83 -1.01 0.86
N PHE A 252 -3.02 0.02 0.61
CA PHE A 252 -1.69 -0.14 0.02
C PHE A 252 -0.64 0.63 0.80
N ALA A 253 0.58 0.07 0.76
CA ALA A 253 1.76 0.72 1.33
C ALA A 253 2.96 0.58 0.40
N ILE A 254 3.79 1.61 0.37
CA ILE A 254 5.08 1.63 -0.34
C ILE A 254 6.04 0.76 0.48
N PRO A 255 6.71 -0.26 -0.10
CA PRO A 255 7.70 -1.06 0.61
C PRO A 255 8.81 -0.19 1.19
N ILE A 256 9.24 -0.47 2.42
CA ILE A 256 10.21 0.36 3.13
C ILE A 256 11.57 0.40 2.42
N GLU A 257 11.99 -0.71 1.80
CA GLU A 257 13.25 -0.81 1.07
C GLU A 257 13.30 0.17 -0.11
N TYR A 258 12.14 0.36 -0.75
CA TYR A 258 12.03 1.29 -1.86
C TYR A 258 12.21 2.75 -1.41
N ALA A 259 11.66 3.09 -0.24
CA ALA A 259 11.87 4.41 0.35
C ALA A 259 13.31 4.62 0.81
N MET A 260 13.88 3.63 1.52
CA MET A 260 15.24 3.70 2.06
C MET A 260 16.32 3.76 0.97
N LYS A 261 16.04 3.24 -0.23
CA LYS A 261 16.95 3.33 -1.37
C LYS A 261 17.26 4.79 -1.77
N TYR A 262 16.29 5.70 -1.59
CA TYR A 262 16.38 7.08 -2.07
C TYR A 262 16.37 8.11 -0.92
N VAL A 263 16.46 7.65 0.31
CA VAL A 263 16.34 8.54 1.47
C VAL A 263 17.49 9.54 1.55
N ASP A 264 18.71 9.16 1.16
CA ASP A 264 19.89 10.01 1.20
C ASP A 264 19.80 11.15 0.18
N GLU A 265 19.28 10.89 -1.03
CA GLU A 265 19.00 11.91 -2.04
C GLU A 265 17.94 12.88 -1.54
N LEU A 266 16.85 12.37 -0.95
CA LEU A 266 15.80 13.22 -0.38
C LEU A 266 16.30 14.04 0.82
N GLU A 267 17.15 13.48 1.70
CA GLU A 267 17.76 14.24 2.80
C GLU A 267 18.67 15.38 2.31
N SER A 268 19.41 15.13 1.24
CA SER A 268 20.32 16.15 0.66
C SER A 268 19.61 17.17 -0.23
N GLY A 269 18.30 16.96 -0.50
CA GLY A 269 17.53 17.81 -1.41
C GLY A 269 17.92 17.64 -2.88
N GLN A 270 18.59 16.55 -3.22
CA GLN A 270 18.94 16.23 -4.60
C GLN A 270 17.73 15.66 -5.34
N GLU A 271 17.60 15.99 -6.61
CA GLU A 271 16.63 15.32 -7.46
C GLU A 271 17.06 13.88 -7.73
N ILE A 272 16.09 12.97 -7.66
CA ILE A 272 16.33 11.56 -7.98
C ILE A 272 16.56 11.44 -9.47
N GLU A 273 17.77 11.06 -9.86
CA GLU A 273 18.12 10.84 -11.27
C GLU A 273 17.32 9.63 -11.83
N ARG A 274 16.59 9.88 -12.91
CA ARG A 274 15.82 8.82 -13.58
C ARG A 274 16.39 8.50 -14.94
N PRO A 275 16.69 7.23 -15.20
CA PRO A 275 17.20 6.83 -16.51
C PRO A 275 16.11 6.95 -17.60
N LEU A 276 16.48 7.49 -18.74
CA LEU A 276 15.62 7.73 -19.88
C LEU A 276 16.24 7.11 -21.15
N ILE A 277 15.36 6.77 -22.08
CA ILE A 277 15.80 6.42 -23.44
C ILE A 277 15.78 7.61 -24.39
N GLY A 278 15.12 8.71 -24.00
CA GLY A 278 15.04 9.96 -24.77
C GLY A 278 14.00 9.94 -25.89
N ILE A 279 12.76 9.58 -25.55
CA ILE A 279 11.62 9.62 -26.46
C ILE A 279 10.45 10.41 -25.89
N SER A 280 9.62 10.99 -26.77
CA SER A 280 8.22 11.32 -26.47
C SER A 280 7.36 10.14 -26.88
N MET A 281 6.36 9.79 -26.08
CA MET A 281 5.63 8.56 -26.23
C MET A 281 4.14 8.70 -25.98
N LEU A 282 3.34 7.82 -26.58
CA LEU A 282 1.90 7.64 -26.35
C LEU A 282 1.61 6.15 -26.17
N ASN A 283 0.51 5.83 -25.49
CA ASN A 283 0.02 4.45 -25.44
C ASN A 283 -0.57 4.05 -26.81
N VAL A 284 -0.49 2.79 -27.15
CA VAL A 284 -1.16 2.24 -28.36
C VAL A 284 -2.66 2.55 -28.34
N THR A 285 -3.28 2.60 -27.17
CA THR A 285 -4.70 2.89 -26.97
C THR A 285 -5.09 4.37 -27.19
N ASP A 286 -4.12 5.29 -27.26
CA ASP A 286 -4.36 6.75 -27.44
C ASP A 286 -4.70 7.13 -28.90
N SER A 287 -5.62 6.43 -29.52
CA SER A 287 -5.93 6.53 -30.97
C SER A 287 -6.14 7.96 -31.46
N TYR A 288 -6.80 8.83 -30.66
CA TYR A 288 -7.05 10.22 -31.01
C TYR A 288 -5.75 11.03 -31.10
N ARG A 289 -4.87 10.89 -30.13
CA ARG A 289 -3.57 11.59 -30.12
C ARG A 289 -2.64 11.05 -31.20
N LEU A 290 -2.60 9.74 -31.41
CA LEU A 290 -1.84 9.11 -32.51
C LEU A 290 -2.29 9.66 -33.87
N TYR A 291 -3.61 9.82 -34.09
CA TYR A 291 -4.13 10.44 -35.31
C TYR A 291 -3.63 11.88 -35.48
N GLN A 292 -3.56 12.68 -34.42
CA GLN A 292 -3.01 14.05 -34.47
C GLN A 292 -1.53 14.06 -34.88
N TYR A 293 -0.73 13.07 -34.46
CA TYR A 293 0.66 12.89 -34.88
C TYR A 293 0.79 12.25 -36.26
N ASN A 294 -0.33 11.95 -36.94
CA ASN A 294 -0.37 11.23 -38.23
C ASN A 294 0.34 9.86 -38.20
N ILE A 295 0.29 9.18 -37.04
CA ILE A 295 0.86 7.85 -36.83
C ILE A 295 -0.27 6.83 -36.91
N ARG A 296 -0.04 5.78 -37.74
CA ARG A 296 -0.89 4.61 -37.83
C ARG A 296 -0.11 3.40 -37.34
N ILE A 297 -0.71 2.65 -36.45
CA ILE A 297 -0.17 1.38 -35.96
C ILE A 297 -0.99 0.23 -36.50
N ASP A 298 -0.39 -0.95 -36.55
CA ASP A 298 -1.07 -2.17 -36.95
C ASP A 298 -2.18 -2.50 -35.93
N SER A 299 -3.36 -2.86 -36.43
CA SER A 299 -4.52 -3.22 -35.58
C SER A 299 -4.30 -4.45 -34.71
N ASP A 300 -3.31 -5.27 -35.05
CA ASP A 300 -2.96 -6.48 -34.30
C ASP A 300 -2.10 -6.17 -33.06
N ILE A 301 -1.65 -4.91 -32.88
CA ILE A 301 -0.90 -4.46 -31.71
C ILE A 301 -1.87 -3.79 -30.73
N GLU A 302 -2.25 -4.52 -29.69
CA GLU A 302 -3.20 -4.05 -28.68
C GLU A 302 -2.52 -3.34 -27.50
N GLU A 303 -1.25 -3.63 -27.23
CA GLU A 303 -0.47 -3.11 -26.10
C GLU A 303 0.90 -2.60 -26.55
N GLY A 304 1.44 -1.64 -25.80
CA GLY A 304 2.76 -1.10 -26.03
C GLY A 304 2.81 0.42 -26.03
N VAL A 305 3.98 0.95 -26.37
CA VAL A 305 4.29 2.38 -26.34
C VAL A 305 4.76 2.84 -27.70
N VAL A 306 4.04 3.79 -28.29
CA VAL A 306 4.36 4.37 -29.60
C VAL A 306 5.33 5.53 -29.42
N VAL A 307 6.44 5.49 -30.12
CA VAL A 307 7.41 6.59 -30.21
C VAL A 307 6.83 7.70 -31.09
N VAL A 308 6.57 8.88 -30.51
CA VAL A 308 6.04 10.05 -31.23
C VAL A 308 7.06 11.17 -31.40
N GLY A 309 8.20 11.06 -30.74
CA GLY A 309 9.33 11.96 -30.85
C GLY A 309 10.61 11.34 -30.31
N ILE A 310 11.77 11.79 -30.77
CA ILE A 310 13.08 11.32 -30.32
C ILE A 310 13.96 12.53 -30.03
N THR A 311 14.61 12.53 -28.87
CA THR A 311 15.60 13.54 -28.52
C THR A 311 16.90 13.24 -29.24
N SER A 312 17.42 14.20 -30.00
CA SER A 312 18.68 14.04 -30.72
C SER A 312 19.84 13.75 -29.78
N GLY A 313 20.68 12.78 -30.12
CA GLY A 313 21.83 12.36 -29.32
C GLY A 313 21.49 11.44 -28.15
N SER A 314 20.20 11.18 -27.89
CA SER A 314 19.76 10.25 -26.84
C SER A 314 20.13 8.80 -27.12
N GLY A 315 19.89 7.91 -26.15
CA GLY A 315 20.06 6.46 -26.33
C GLY A 315 19.18 5.90 -27.44
N ALA A 316 17.92 6.35 -27.53
CA ALA A 316 16.98 5.94 -28.58
C ALA A 316 17.45 6.39 -29.98
N ASP A 317 17.96 7.63 -30.11
CA ASP A 317 18.49 8.14 -31.38
C ASP A 317 19.70 7.34 -31.83
N LYS A 318 20.67 7.11 -30.94
CA LYS A 318 21.87 6.32 -31.23
C LYS A 318 21.56 4.87 -31.55
N ALA A 319 20.52 4.30 -30.95
CA ALA A 319 20.05 2.94 -31.25
C ALA A 319 19.23 2.84 -32.54
N GLY A 320 18.92 3.98 -33.19
CA GLY A 320 18.22 4.02 -34.49
C GLY A 320 16.72 3.77 -34.38
N LEU A 321 16.09 4.06 -33.20
CA LEU A 321 14.64 4.10 -33.09
C LEU A 321 14.08 5.21 -33.99
N ARG A 322 12.80 5.11 -34.36
CA ARG A 322 12.12 6.08 -35.22
C ARG A 322 10.73 6.39 -34.68
N VAL A 323 10.22 7.56 -35.04
CA VAL A 323 8.80 7.89 -34.84
C VAL A 323 7.95 6.85 -35.55
N GLY A 324 6.95 6.33 -34.87
CA GLY A 324 6.09 5.24 -35.33
C GLY A 324 6.50 3.83 -34.85
N ASP A 325 7.69 3.67 -34.25
CA ASP A 325 8.03 2.40 -33.58
C ASP A 325 7.12 2.15 -32.40
N VAL A 326 6.72 0.90 -32.18
CA VAL A 326 5.93 0.49 -31.04
C VAL A 326 6.78 -0.39 -30.11
N ILE A 327 7.20 0.14 -28.97
CA ILE A 327 7.97 -0.60 -27.96
C ILE A 327 7.04 -1.56 -27.23
N THR A 328 7.40 -2.85 -27.21
CA THR A 328 6.60 -3.93 -26.62
C THR A 328 7.29 -4.67 -25.49
N ALA A 329 8.62 -4.56 -25.34
CA ALA A 329 9.33 -5.17 -24.21
C ALA A 329 10.66 -4.45 -23.89
N VAL A 330 11.10 -4.58 -22.65
CA VAL A 330 12.44 -4.20 -22.13
C VAL A 330 13.09 -5.45 -21.54
N ASN A 331 14.27 -5.83 -22.04
CA ASN A 331 14.99 -7.04 -21.62
C ASN A 331 14.09 -8.29 -21.54
N GLY A 332 13.19 -8.45 -22.55
CA GLY A 332 12.24 -9.56 -22.65
C GLY A 332 11.01 -9.46 -21.73
N LYS A 333 10.90 -8.44 -20.88
CA LYS A 333 9.71 -8.18 -20.05
C LYS A 333 8.73 -7.30 -20.83
N SER A 334 7.49 -7.74 -20.97
CA SER A 334 6.44 -7.03 -21.71
C SER A 334 6.18 -5.62 -21.16
N VAL A 335 5.89 -4.71 -22.07
CA VAL A 335 5.50 -3.33 -21.81
C VAL A 335 4.11 -3.12 -22.38
N SER A 336 3.11 -2.95 -21.51
CA SER A 336 1.72 -2.74 -21.92
C SER A 336 1.39 -1.28 -22.24
N ASN A 337 2.05 -0.33 -21.56
CA ASN A 337 1.81 1.11 -21.70
C ASN A 337 3.00 1.95 -21.22
N ALA A 338 2.89 3.27 -21.32
CA ALA A 338 3.95 4.21 -20.97
C ALA A 338 4.35 4.15 -19.48
N ALA A 339 3.39 3.91 -18.58
CA ALA A 339 3.67 3.79 -17.14
C ALA A 339 4.52 2.53 -16.86
N TYR A 340 4.19 1.40 -17.48
CA TYR A 340 5.00 0.17 -17.39
C TYR A 340 6.38 0.32 -18.03
N LEU A 341 6.51 1.04 -19.16
CA LEU A 341 7.82 1.32 -19.74
C LEU A 341 8.69 2.09 -18.74
N ARG A 342 8.17 3.18 -18.15
CA ARG A 342 8.89 3.94 -17.11
C ARG A 342 9.29 3.05 -15.94
N TYR A 343 8.35 2.25 -15.41
CA TYR A 343 8.64 1.33 -14.32
C TYR A 343 9.80 0.37 -14.66
N GLN A 344 9.82 -0.19 -15.86
CA GLN A 344 10.91 -1.06 -16.30
C GLN A 344 12.23 -0.31 -16.42
N LEU A 345 12.24 0.92 -16.95
CA LEU A 345 13.47 1.72 -17.08
C LEU A 345 14.07 2.06 -15.71
N TYR A 346 13.24 2.36 -14.71
CA TYR A 346 13.71 2.76 -13.38
C TYR A 346 14.20 1.61 -12.49
N GLN A 347 14.22 0.39 -13.04
CA GLN A 347 14.95 -0.74 -12.42
C GLN A 347 16.44 -0.70 -12.75
N TYR A 348 16.88 0.21 -13.61
CA TYR A 348 18.26 0.36 -14.08
C TYR A 348 18.81 1.73 -13.67
N GLU A 349 20.12 1.92 -13.89
CA GLU A 349 20.81 3.18 -13.61
C GLU A 349 21.13 3.94 -14.91
N VAL A 350 21.41 5.24 -14.79
CA VAL A 350 21.90 6.04 -15.91
C VAL A 350 23.25 5.49 -16.37
N GLY A 351 23.37 5.21 -17.65
CA GLY A 351 24.55 4.59 -18.27
C GLY A 351 24.39 3.10 -18.54
N ASP A 352 23.41 2.42 -17.92
CA ASP A 352 23.12 1.02 -18.25
C ASP A 352 22.65 0.87 -19.69
N THR A 353 22.89 -0.33 -20.25
CA THR A 353 22.40 -0.69 -21.57
C THR A 353 21.31 -1.75 -21.44
N ILE A 354 20.15 -1.45 -22.01
CA ILE A 354 18.99 -2.34 -22.05
C ILE A 354 18.66 -2.75 -23.47
N GLN A 355 18.05 -3.91 -23.66
CA GLN A 355 17.51 -4.33 -24.94
C GLN A 355 16.03 -3.98 -25.04
N LEU A 356 15.67 -3.15 -26.02
CA LEU A 356 14.28 -2.90 -26.39
C LEU A 356 13.83 -3.86 -27.48
N THR A 357 12.61 -4.42 -27.30
CA THR A 357 11.89 -5.08 -28.39
C THR A 357 10.82 -4.12 -28.89
N TYR A 358 10.74 -3.92 -30.20
CA TYR A 358 9.79 -3.00 -30.81
C TYR A 358 9.29 -3.52 -32.16
N ASN A 359 8.10 -3.09 -32.57
CA ASN A 359 7.54 -3.32 -33.88
C ASN A 359 7.77 -2.10 -34.74
N ARG A 360 8.23 -2.32 -35.99
CA ARG A 360 8.37 -1.30 -37.04
C ARG A 360 7.79 -1.85 -38.35
N ASP A 361 6.70 -1.26 -38.81
CA ASP A 361 6.05 -1.64 -40.09
C ASP A 361 5.63 -3.13 -40.14
N GLY A 362 5.20 -3.70 -38.99
CA GLY A 362 4.84 -5.11 -38.87
C GLY A 362 5.99 -6.05 -38.50
N ASP A 363 7.24 -5.59 -38.56
CA ASP A 363 8.43 -6.39 -38.24
C ASP A 363 8.82 -6.22 -36.77
N VAL A 364 8.96 -7.31 -36.01
CA VAL A 364 9.53 -7.32 -34.67
C VAL A 364 11.05 -7.20 -34.74
N ARG A 365 11.60 -6.22 -34.05
CA ARG A 365 13.03 -5.91 -34.00
C ARG A 365 13.51 -5.73 -32.59
N THR A 366 14.83 -5.78 -32.38
CA THR A 366 15.49 -5.44 -31.13
C THR A 366 16.56 -4.38 -31.34
N ALA A 367 16.80 -3.57 -30.29
CA ALA A 367 17.90 -2.61 -30.27
C ALA A 367 18.45 -2.50 -28.86
N ASP A 368 19.77 -2.39 -28.72
CA ASP A 368 20.42 -2.08 -27.46
C ASP A 368 20.45 -0.56 -27.28
N VAL A 369 19.94 -0.09 -26.16
CA VAL A 369 19.78 1.34 -25.86
C VAL A 369 20.50 1.64 -24.56
N THR A 370 21.44 2.58 -24.60
CA THR A 370 22.08 3.09 -23.39
C THR A 370 21.20 4.16 -22.76
N LEU A 371 20.91 4.01 -21.46
CA LEU A 371 20.08 4.92 -20.70
C LEU A 371 20.84 6.23 -20.43
N THR A 372 20.15 7.34 -20.59
CA THR A 372 20.66 8.70 -20.34
C THR A 372 19.85 9.37 -19.26
N LYS A 373 20.33 10.47 -18.71
CA LYS A 373 19.54 11.37 -17.85
C LYS A 373 18.91 12.49 -18.66
N VAL A 374 17.96 13.21 -18.05
CA VAL A 374 17.51 14.49 -18.59
C VAL A 374 18.73 15.43 -18.62
N GLU A 375 19.06 15.97 -19.79
CA GLU A 375 19.97 17.11 -19.88
C GLU A 375 19.14 18.36 -19.60
N ASP A 376 19.56 19.16 -18.60
CA ASP A 376 18.97 20.44 -18.23
C ASP A 376 18.99 21.45 -19.40
#